data_6fc864303d34b58837850d6efda885d6
#
_entry.id   6fc864303d34b58837850d6efda885d6
#
_cell.length_a   1.000
_cell.length_b   1.000
_cell.length_c   1.000
_cell.angle_alpha   90.00
_cell.angle_beta   90.00
_cell.angle_gamma   90.00
#
_symmetry.space_group_name_H-M   'P 1'
#
loop_
_entity.id
_entity.type
_entity.pdbx_description
1 polymer ?
#
loop_
_entity_poly.entity_id
_entity_poly.type
_entity_poly.pdbx_seq_one_letter_code
_entity_poly.pdbx_strand_id
1 'polypeptide(L)'
;ACHADMAGPNRADPVLRESSRLVVGGLLATQATYDVLQWKDILPLQQPWTPEMEKASEPDMLNAYGVQTIDELNSEKGKAIRKEHDMLAWMSSDDPPIWMKNNMRGGPVAMQDQNHRNHHPEHVARIKKRATEVGMEAVAIAPGVGLEPKPEITMIEFLFEHLGLNRGQ
;
A
#
# COMPACT_ATOMS: atom_id res chain seq x y z
N ALA A 1 -3.44 6.61 5.73
CA ALA A 1 -4.78 6.84 5.26
C ALA A 1 -5.77 5.84 5.85
N CYS A 2 -5.37 4.58 6.02
CA CYS A 2 -6.25 3.48 6.43
C CYS A 2 -6.40 3.30 7.96
N HIS A 3 -5.94 4.22 8.78
CA HIS A 3 -6.13 4.19 10.23
C HIS A 3 -7.30 5.09 10.67
N ALA A 4 -7.87 4.79 11.84
CA ALA A 4 -8.87 5.63 12.46
C ALA A 4 -8.38 7.07 12.63
N ASP A 5 -9.31 8.03 12.64
CA ASP A 5 -8.97 9.42 12.91
C ASP A 5 -8.32 9.57 14.29
N MET A 6 -7.21 10.26 14.34
CA MET A 6 -6.45 10.52 15.56
C MET A 6 -6.90 11.81 16.28
N ALA A 7 -7.90 12.52 15.76
CA ALA A 7 -8.45 13.72 16.38
C ALA A 7 -8.93 13.45 17.80
N GLY A 8 -8.53 14.30 18.72
CA GLY A 8 -8.95 14.24 20.12
C GLY A 8 -9.61 15.55 20.54
N PRO A 9 -10.95 15.70 20.48
CA PRO A 9 -11.64 17.00 20.68
C PRO A 9 -11.35 17.65 22.03
N ASN A 10 -10.94 16.87 23.01
CA ASN A 10 -10.59 17.35 24.36
C ASN A 10 -9.08 17.52 24.61
N ARG A 11 -8.22 17.39 23.57
CA ARG A 11 -6.78 17.59 23.71
C ARG A 11 -6.45 19.05 24.03
N ALA A 12 -5.45 19.29 24.88
CA ALA A 12 -4.98 20.63 25.23
C ALA A 12 -4.36 21.34 24.00
N ASP A 13 -3.59 20.61 23.20
CA ASP A 13 -3.01 21.09 21.95
C ASP A 13 -4.12 21.19 20.86
N PRO A 14 -4.36 22.38 20.28
CA PRO A 14 -5.35 22.57 19.25
C PRO A 14 -5.07 21.73 17.97
N VAL A 15 -3.81 21.50 17.62
CA VAL A 15 -3.43 20.67 16.46
C VAL A 15 -3.92 19.24 16.62
N LEU A 16 -3.90 18.69 17.83
CA LEU A 16 -4.39 17.33 18.11
C LEU A 16 -5.92 17.21 18.12
N ARG A 17 -6.63 18.31 17.94
CA ARG A 17 -8.12 18.32 17.78
C ARG A 17 -8.53 18.19 16.33
N GLU A 18 -7.63 18.52 15.40
CA GLU A 18 -7.90 18.45 13.97
C GLU A 18 -7.88 17.01 13.48
N SER A 19 -8.69 16.73 12.45
CA SER A 19 -8.73 15.42 11.84
C SER A 19 -7.39 15.08 11.19
N SER A 20 -6.90 13.88 11.45
CA SER A 20 -5.73 13.30 10.77
C SER A 20 -6.10 12.61 9.45
N ARG A 21 -7.38 12.55 9.11
CA ARG A 21 -7.85 11.89 7.88
C ARG A 21 -7.54 12.73 6.65
N LEU A 22 -7.02 12.07 5.64
CA LEU A 22 -6.88 12.66 4.31
C LEU A 22 -8.24 12.80 3.65
N VAL A 23 -8.41 13.79 2.78
CA VAL A 23 -9.59 13.95 1.93
C VAL A 23 -9.47 13.09 0.68
N VAL A 24 -8.26 13.00 0.13
CA VAL A 24 -7.95 12.26 -1.10
C VAL A 24 -6.45 11.93 -1.13
N GLY A 25 -6.06 10.88 -1.84
CA GLY A 25 -4.66 10.48 -1.99
C GLY A 25 -4.22 10.27 -3.44
N GLY A 26 -2.99 10.71 -3.78
CA GLY A 26 -2.31 10.38 -5.03
C GLY A 26 -1.05 9.57 -4.75
N LEU A 27 -0.90 8.39 -5.36
CA LEU A 27 0.17 7.44 -5.08
C LEU A 27 0.91 7.07 -6.36
N LEU A 28 2.24 7.10 -6.31
CA LEU A 28 3.11 6.73 -7.43
C LEU A 28 3.99 5.54 -7.04
N ALA A 29 3.93 4.46 -7.82
CA ALA A 29 4.73 3.24 -7.64
C ALA A 29 4.73 2.71 -6.18
N THR A 30 3.58 2.79 -5.51
CA THR A 30 3.39 2.43 -4.10
C THR A 30 3.42 0.92 -3.89
N GLN A 31 3.79 0.48 -2.67
CA GLN A 31 3.64 -0.88 -2.20
C GLN A 31 2.20 -1.12 -1.71
N ALA A 32 1.71 -2.36 -1.84
CA ALA A 32 0.39 -2.76 -1.38
C ALA A 32 0.31 -2.86 0.15
N THR A 33 1.39 -3.30 0.76
CA THR A 33 1.51 -3.47 2.21
C THR A 33 2.98 -3.37 2.62
N TYR A 34 3.23 -2.93 3.83
CA TYR A 34 4.56 -3.00 4.47
C TYR A 34 4.75 -4.29 5.26
N ASP A 35 3.74 -5.15 5.37
CA ASP A 35 3.95 -6.55 5.77
C ASP A 35 4.62 -7.31 4.61
N VAL A 36 5.95 -7.22 4.52
CA VAL A 36 6.74 -7.78 3.42
C VAL A 36 6.61 -9.31 3.29
N LEU A 37 6.17 -10.01 4.32
CA LEU A 37 5.89 -11.44 4.25
C LEU A 37 4.70 -11.77 3.34
N GLN A 38 3.82 -10.81 3.07
CA GLN A 38 2.72 -10.99 2.12
C GLN A 38 3.16 -10.84 0.67
N TRP A 39 4.34 -10.29 0.40
CA TRP A 39 4.77 -10.02 -0.97
C TRP A 39 4.93 -11.28 -1.82
N LYS A 40 5.25 -12.41 -1.20
CA LYS A 40 5.31 -13.72 -1.90
C LYS A 40 3.95 -14.13 -2.50
N ASP A 41 2.84 -13.63 -1.93
CA ASP A 41 1.47 -13.91 -2.37
C ASP A 41 0.92 -12.81 -3.32
N ILE A 42 1.67 -11.71 -3.45
CA ILE A 42 1.32 -10.57 -4.31
C ILE A 42 2.11 -10.61 -5.60
N LEU A 43 3.42 -10.89 -5.51
CA LEU A 43 4.35 -10.76 -6.64
C LEU A 43 4.45 -12.06 -7.46
N PRO A 44 4.50 -11.98 -8.79
CA PRO A 44 4.75 -13.12 -9.68
C PRO A 44 6.25 -13.48 -9.64
N LEU A 45 6.69 -14.20 -8.62
CA LEU A 45 8.08 -14.59 -8.47
C LEU A 45 8.52 -15.50 -9.61
N GLN A 46 9.76 -15.31 -10.12
CA GLN A 46 10.36 -16.18 -11.16
C GLN A 46 10.51 -17.63 -10.70
N GLN A 47 10.70 -17.83 -9.41
CA GLN A 47 10.85 -19.14 -8.77
C GLN A 47 9.93 -19.21 -7.54
N PRO A 48 9.41 -20.38 -7.20
CA PRO A 48 8.69 -20.57 -5.95
C PRO A 48 9.55 -20.12 -4.76
N TRP A 49 8.91 -19.53 -3.78
CA TRP A 49 9.55 -19.15 -2.52
C TRP A 49 10.05 -20.40 -1.80
N THR A 50 11.36 -20.51 -1.59
CA THR A 50 11.96 -21.66 -0.92
C THR A 50 12.40 -21.31 0.51
N PRO A 51 12.56 -22.33 1.39
CA PRO A 51 13.10 -22.11 2.73
C PRO A 51 14.49 -21.45 2.74
N GLU A 52 15.33 -21.74 1.74
CA GLU A 52 16.66 -21.13 1.59
C GLU A 52 16.55 -19.65 1.25
N MET A 53 15.59 -19.27 0.39
CA MET A 53 15.31 -17.87 0.05
C MET A 53 14.76 -17.12 1.27
N GLU A 54 13.88 -17.75 2.05
CA GLU A 54 13.35 -17.19 3.30
C GLU A 54 14.48 -16.90 4.29
N LYS A 55 15.37 -17.87 4.50
CA LYS A 55 16.53 -17.72 5.37
C LYS A 55 17.50 -16.64 4.87
N ALA A 56 17.74 -16.57 3.56
CA ALA A 56 18.60 -15.53 2.98
C ALA A 56 18.00 -14.12 3.10
N SER A 57 16.68 -14.00 3.14
CA SER A 57 15.96 -12.72 3.28
C SER A 57 15.73 -12.33 4.75
N GLU A 58 16.04 -13.21 5.69
CA GLU A 58 15.77 -13.02 7.12
C GLU A 58 16.32 -11.69 7.66
N PRO A 59 17.58 -11.29 7.41
CA PRO A 59 18.12 -10.03 7.95
C PRO A 59 17.33 -8.79 7.49
N ASP A 60 16.99 -8.73 6.20
CA ASP A 60 16.22 -7.61 5.64
C ASP A 60 14.81 -7.59 6.18
N MET A 61 14.20 -8.76 6.35
CA MET A 61 12.87 -8.93 6.91
C MET A 61 12.83 -8.50 8.37
N LEU A 62 13.74 -8.97 9.22
CA LEU A 62 13.83 -8.59 10.63
C LEU A 62 14.03 -7.08 10.79
N ASN A 63 14.89 -6.50 9.94
CA ASN A 63 15.09 -5.05 9.90
C ASN A 63 13.81 -4.29 9.51
N ALA A 64 13.06 -4.77 8.54
CA ALA A 64 11.81 -4.16 8.10
C ALA A 64 10.75 -4.08 9.21
N TYR A 65 10.72 -5.07 10.12
CA TYR A 65 9.83 -5.08 11.27
C TYR A 65 10.44 -4.49 12.55
N GLY A 66 11.71 -4.12 12.54
CA GLY A 66 12.42 -3.61 13.71
C GLY A 66 12.55 -4.62 14.84
N VAL A 67 12.65 -5.91 14.50
CA VAL A 67 12.85 -7.02 15.45
C VAL A 67 14.21 -7.67 15.27
N GLN A 68 14.70 -8.42 16.26
CA GLN A 68 16.05 -8.99 16.25
C GLN A 68 16.08 -10.46 15.84
N THR A 69 14.98 -11.19 16.03
CA THR A 69 14.92 -12.64 15.78
C THR A 69 13.60 -13.06 15.18
N ILE A 70 13.59 -14.22 14.52
CA ILE A 70 12.35 -14.85 14.03
C ILE A 70 11.40 -15.19 15.17
N ASP A 71 11.91 -15.58 16.34
CA ASP A 71 11.07 -15.86 17.50
C ASP A 71 10.37 -14.57 17.99
N GLU A 72 11.07 -13.43 17.99
CA GLU A 72 10.45 -12.14 18.29
C GLU A 72 9.38 -11.77 17.25
N LEU A 73 9.64 -11.99 15.95
CA LEU A 73 8.67 -11.73 14.89
C LEU A 73 7.42 -12.61 15.02
N ASN A 74 7.58 -13.85 15.47
CA ASN A 74 6.49 -14.80 15.69
C ASN A 74 5.77 -14.64 17.04
N SER A 75 6.31 -13.83 17.95
CA SER A 75 5.68 -13.50 19.23
C SER A 75 4.40 -12.66 19.04
N GLU A 76 3.60 -12.48 20.10
CA GLU A 76 2.43 -11.59 20.05
C GLU A 76 2.79 -10.14 19.71
N LYS A 77 3.97 -9.67 20.17
CA LYS A 77 4.50 -8.36 19.78
C LYS A 77 4.79 -8.29 18.30
N GLY A 78 5.47 -9.28 17.74
CA GLY A 78 5.78 -9.33 16.30
C GLY A 78 4.53 -9.42 15.43
N LYS A 79 3.53 -10.22 15.85
CA LYS A 79 2.22 -10.28 15.16
C LYS A 79 1.49 -8.93 15.19
N ALA A 80 1.55 -8.21 16.31
CA ALA A 80 0.98 -6.87 16.41
C ALA A 80 1.68 -5.89 15.45
N ILE A 81 3.02 -5.91 15.37
CA ILE A 81 3.79 -5.11 14.42
C ILE A 81 3.37 -5.44 12.98
N ARG A 82 3.31 -6.72 12.61
CA ARG A 82 2.88 -7.14 11.27
C ARG A 82 1.47 -6.66 10.93
N LYS A 83 0.54 -6.72 11.89
CA LYS A 83 -0.81 -6.20 11.73
C LYS A 83 -0.82 -4.71 11.44
N GLU A 84 0.01 -3.92 12.11
CA GLU A 84 0.14 -2.47 11.83
C GLU A 84 0.73 -2.20 10.43
N HIS A 85 1.59 -3.07 9.92
CA HIS A 85 2.18 -2.97 8.58
C HIS A 85 1.25 -3.49 7.46
N ASP A 86 0.18 -4.20 7.80
CA ASP A 86 -0.78 -4.74 6.83
C ASP A 86 -1.80 -3.67 6.40
N MET A 87 -1.36 -2.78 5.51
CA MET A 87 -2.22 -1.70 5.00
C MET A 87 -3.47 -2.22 4.30
N LEU A 88 -3.42 -3.40 3.67
CA LEU A 88 -4.58 -3.97 2.99
C LEU A 88 -5.67 -4.40 3.98
N ALA A 89 -5.30 -4.92 5.14
CA ALA A 89 -6.25 -5.30 6.18
C ALA A 89 -6.96 -4.08 6.79
N TRP A 90 -6.28 -2.92 6.84
CA TRP A 90 -6.84 -1.69 7.38
C TRP A 90 -7.77 -0.95 6.42
N MET A 91 -7.77 -1.30 5.12
CA MET A 91 -8.62 -0.66 4.13
C MET A 91 -10.11 -0.91 4.40
N SER A 92 -10.90 0.13 4.35
CA SER A 92 -12.34 0.15 4.61
C SER A 92 -13.08 1.10 3.64
N SER A 93 -14.41 1.03 3.61
CA SER A 93 -15.24 1.85 2.72
C SER A 93 -15.25 3.34 3.07
N ASP A 94 -14.83 3.70 4.28
CA ASP A 94 -14.76 5.09 4.75
C ASP A 94 -13.36 5.71 4.59
N ASP A 95 -12.42 4.96 4.01
CA ASP A 95 -11.12 5.52 3.63
C ASP A 95 -11.23 6.52 2.49
N PRO A 96 -10.32 7.53 2.44
CA PRO A 96 -10.33 8.53 1.38
C PRO A 96 -10.12 7.90 0.01
N PRO A 97 -10.75 8.46 -1.04
CA PRO A 97 -10.50 8.02 -2.41
C PRO A 97 -9.03 8.17 -2.79
N ILE A 98 -8.53 7.23 -3.59
CA ILE A 98 -7.14 7.21 -4.01
C ILE A 98 -6.97 7.10 -5.53
N TRP A 99 -5.98 7.80 -6.03
CA TRP A 99 -5.50 7.66 -7.40
C TRP A 99 -4.08 7.08 -7.38
N MET A 100 -3.84 6.05 -8.21
CA MET A 100 -2.56 5.32 -8.25
C MET A 100 -2.05 5.18 -9.67
N LYS A 101 -0.73 5.39 -9.88
CA LYS A 101 -0.07 5.12 -11.15
C LYS A 101 1.26 4.39 -10.94
N ASN A 102 1.48 3.37 -11.77
CA ASN A 102 2.72 2.62 -11.80
C ASN A 102 3.05 2.24 -13.25
N ASN A 103 4.12 2.82 -13.80
CA ASN A 103 4.56 2.57 -15.17
C ASN A 103 5.67 1.51 -15.27
N MET A 104 6.00 0.85 -14.17
CA MET A 104 7.01 -0.20 -14.20
C MET A 104 6.50 -1.39 -15.02
N ARG A 105 7.43 -2.11 -15.65
CA ARG A 105 7.12 -3.35 -16.35
C ARG A 105 6.52 -4.38 -15.39
N GLY A 106 5.57 -5.16 -15.87
CA GLY A 106 5.09 -6.36 -15.19
C GLY A 106 6.01 -7.56 -15.43
N GLY A 107 5.45 -8.76 -15.26
CA GLY A 107 6.13 -10.04 -15.49
C GLY A 107 6.90 -10.53 -14.27
N PRO A 108 7.58 -11.68 -14.40
CA PRO A 108 8.19 -12.36 -13.27
C PRO A 108 9.28 -11.54 -12.56
N VAL A 109 9.27 -11.58 -11.23
CA VAL A 109 10.20 -10.85 -10.36
C VAL A 109 11.33 -11.76 -9.92
N ALA A 110 12.58 -11.35 -10.19
CA ALA A 110 13.75 -11.97 -9.60
C ALA A 110 13.96 -11.46 -8.16
N MET A 111 14.28 -12.34 -7.23
CA MET A 111 14.48 -11.96 -5.82
C MET A 111 15.57 -10.92 -5.61
N GLN A 112 16.61 -10.95 -6.44
CA GLN A 112 17.73 -10.01 -6.40
C GLN A 112 17.39 -8.62 -6.94
N ASP A 113 16.32 -8.50 -7.76
CA ASP A 113 15.87 -7.23 -8.31
C ASP A 113 14.98 -6.50 -7.29
N GLN A 114 15.63 -5.91 -6.28
CA GLN A 114 14.94 -5.19 -5.21
C GLN A 114 14.08 -4.05 -5.76
N ASN A 115 14.56 -3.33 -6.78
CA ASN A 115 13.80 -2.23 -7.36
C ASN A 115 12.50 -2.73 -8.01
N HIS A 116 12.58 -3.79 -8.82
CA HIS A 116 11.41 -4.40 -9.45
C HIS A 116 10.45 -4.97 -8.40
N ARG A 117 10.99 -5.64 -7.37
CA ARG A 117 10.20 -6.18 -6.26
C ARG A 117 9.44 -5.09 -5.49
N ASN A 118 10.12 -4.00 -5.14
CA ASN A 118 9.53 -2.92 -4.35
C ASN A 118 8.49 -2.09 -5.13
N HIS A 119 8.65 -2.02 -6.44
CA HIS A 119 7.82 -1.17 -7.30
C HIS A 119 7.06 -1.94 -8.38
N HIS A 120 6.85 -3.24 -8.19
CA HIS A 120 6.10 -4.04 -9.16
C HIS A 120 4.64 -3.59 -9.26
N PRO A 121 4.05 -3.48 -10.47
CA PRO A 121 2.69 -2.99 -10.67
C PRO A 121 1.61 -3.88 -10.02
N GLU A 122 1.91 -5.14 -9.68
CA GLU A 122 0.99 -5.99 -8.90
C GLU A 122 0.63 -5.40 -7.53
N HIS A 123 1.48 -4.58 -6.94
CA HIS A 123 1.12 -3.86 -5.73
C HIS A 123 -0.09 -2.95 -5.96
N VAL A 124 -0.11 -2.20 -7.05
CA VAL A 124 -1.26 -1.35 -7.43
C VAL A 124 -2.49 -2.18 -7.74
N ALA A 125 -2.33 -3.31 -8.44
CA ALA A 125 -3.43 -4.24 -8.74
C ALA A 125 -4.04 -4.80 -7.45
N ARG A 126 -3.22 -5.15 -6.48
CA ARG A 126 -3.67 -5.67 -5.18
C ARG A 126 -4.44 -4.64 -4.37
N ILE A 127 -3.96 -3.39 -4.32
CA ILE A 127 -4.69 -2.29 -3.67
C ILE A 127 -6.03 -2.06 -4.38
N LYS A 128 -6.05 -1.98 -5.71
CA LYS A 128 -7.29 -1.79 -6.48
C LYS A 128 -8.31 -2.90 -6.21
N LYS A 129 -7.86 -4.15 -6.18
CA LYS A 129 -8.71 -5.28 -5.83
C LYS A 129 -9.32 -5.12 -4.46
N ARG A 130 -8.48 -4.82 -3.46
CA ARG A 130 -8.95 -4.63 -2.07
C ARG A 130 -9.90 -3.45 -1.94
N ALA A 131 -9.60 -2.31 -2.58
CA ALA A 131 -10.50 -1.16 -2.61
C ALA A 131 -11.90 -1.53 -3.15
N THR A 132 -11.94 -2.32 -4.23
CA THR A 132 -13.21 -2.82 -4.79
C THR A 132 -13.96 -3.72 -3.80
N GLU A 133 -13.25 -4.63 -3.11
CA GLU A 133 -13.84 -5.55 -2.12
C GLU A 133 -14.48 -4.81 -0.93
N VAL A 134 -13.88 -3.71 -0.49
CA VAL A 134 -14.39 -2.94 0.66
C VAL A 134 -15.31 -1.79 0.26
N GLY A 135 -15.51 -1.52 -1.04
CA GLY A 135 -16.32 -0.41 -1.52
C GLY A 135 -15.64 0.95 -1.43
N MET A 136 -14.30 0.99 -1.38
CA MET A 136 -13.51 2.20 -1.40
C MET A 136 -13.29 2.68 -2.84
N GLU A 137 -13.38 3.98 -3.09
CA GLU A 137 -13.05 4.53 -4.40
C GLU A 137 -11.55 4.53 -4.67
N ALA A 138 -11.15 3.95 -5.82
CA ALA A 138 -9.77 3.90 -6.24
C ALA A 138 -9.64 3.91 -7.77
N VAL A 139 -8.83 4.81 -8.31
CA VAL A 139 -8.36 4.78 -9.69
C VAL A 139 -6.98 4.15 -9.72
N ALA A 140 -6.76 3.19 -10.61
CA ALA A 140 -5.49 2.47 -10.75
C ALA A 140 -5.05 2.42 -12.20
N ILE A 141 -3.85 2.93 -12.49
CA ILE A 141 -3.21 2.94 -13.79
C ILE A 141 -1.90 2.15 -13.66
N ALA A 142 -1.87 0.96 -14.20
CA ALA A 142 -0.70 0.07 -14.16
C ALA A 142 -0.66 -0.80 -15.43
N PRO A 143 -0.20 -0.25 -16.58
CA PRO A 143 -0.19 -0.97 -17.85
C PRO A 143 0.56 -2.29 -17.81
N GLY A 144 1.63 -2.39 -16.99
CA GLY A 144 2.40 -3.62 -16.82
C GLY A 144 1.60 -4.82 -16.32
N VAL A 145 0.38 -4.61 -15.78
CA VAL A 145 -0.56 -5.65 -15.35
C VAL A 145 -1.98 -5.46 -15.94
N GLY A 146 -2.08 -4.69 -17.02
CA GLY A 146 -3.33 -4.51 -17.76
C GLY A 146 -4.36 -3.58 -17.11
N LEU A 147 -3.96 -2.75 -16.15
CA LEU A 147 -4.85 -1.77 -15.54
C LEU A 147 -4.75 -0.43 -16.29
N GLU A 148 -5.69 -0.21 -17.21
CA GLU A 148 -5.79 0.99 -18.04
C GLU A 148 -7.25 1.47 -18.08
N PRO A 149 -7.69 2.27 -17.09
CA PRO A 149 -9.06 2.79 -17.09
C PRO A 149 -9.29 3.73 -18.27
N LYS A 150 -10.48 3.67 -18.86
CA LYS A 150 -10.88 4.54 -19.97
C LYS A 150 -12.19 5.25 -19.63
N PRO A 151 -12.26 6.60 -19.71
CA PRO A 151 -11.14 7.49 -19.99
C PRO A 151 -10.08 7.50 -18.89
N GLU A 152 -8.84 7.81 -19.22
CA GLU A 152 -7.78 8.04 -18.23
C GLU A 152 -8.05 9.36 -17.51
N ILE A 153 -8.16 9.30 -16.18
CA ILE A 153 -8.26 10.47 -15.31
C ILE A 153 -6.87 10.76 -14.77
N THR A 154 -6.38 11.98 -14.94
CA THR A 154 -5.09 12.37 -14.39
C THR A 154 -5.17 12.53 -12.87
N MET A 155 -4.02 12.39 -12.19
CA MET A 155 -3.94 12.60 -10.74
C MET A 155 -4.46 13.99 -10.34
N ILE A 156 -4.13 15.03 -11.13
CA ILE A 156 -4.54 16.40 -10.83
C ILE A 156 -6.06 16.56 -10.95
N GLU A 157 -6.67 15.99 -11.99
CA GLU A 157 -8.12 15.99 -12.15
C GLU A 157 -8.82 15.30 -10.99
N PHE A 158 -8.34 14.12 -10.63
CA PHE A 158 -8.88 13.36 -9.51
C PHE A 158 -8.76 14.12 -8.18
N LEU A 159 -7.59 14.69 -7.89
CA LEU A 159 -7.39 15.47 -6.67
C LEU A 159 -8.28 16.73 -6.63
N PHE A 160 -8.40 17.46 -7.75
CA PHE A 160 -9.23 18.66 -7.81
C PHE A 160 -10.71 18.37 -7.62
N GLU A 161 -11.20 17.28 -8.21
CA GLU A 161 -12.57 16.82 -8.05
C GLU A 161 -12.90 16.57 -6.57
N HIS A 162 -12.08 15.79 -5.88
CA HIS A 162 -12.33 15.44 -4.47
C HIS A 162 -12.05 16.58 -3.48
N LEU A 163 -11.22 17.54 -3.83
CA LEU A 163 -10.99 18.76 -3.03
C LEU A 163 -12.03 19.85 -3.31
N GLY A 164 -12.98 19.63 -4.21
CA GLY A 164 -13.95 20.64 -4.61
C GLY A 164 -13.33 21.86 -5.31
N LEU A 165 -12.14 21.68 -5.91
CA LEU A 165 -11.41 22.72 -6.62
C LEU A 165 -11.82 22.69 -8.08
N ASN A 166 -12.62 23.64 -8.54
CA ASN A 166 -12.87 23.81 -9.96
C ASN A 166 -11.60 24.33 -10.65
N ARG A 167 -11.23 23.71 -11.78
CA ARG A 167 -10.27 24.34 -12.70
C ARG A 167 -10.88 25.67 -13.11
N GLY A 168 -10.30 26.80 -12.68
CA GLY A 168 -10.71 28.11 -13.13
C GLY A 168 -10.79 28.11 -14.66
N GLN A 169 -11.93 28.51 -15.17
CA GLN A 169 -12.15 28.78 -16.59
C GLN A 169 -11.21 29.86 -17.09
#